data_b8ebb80ece4aebbbbe2946801ee1ba7a
#
_entry.id   b8ebb80ece4aebbbbe2946801ee1ba7a
#
_cell.length_a   1.000
_cell.length_b   1.000
_cell.length_c   1.000
_cell.angle_alpha   90.00
_cell.angle_beta   90.00
_cell.angle_gamma   90.00
#
_symmetry.space_group_name_H-M   'P 1'
#
loop_
_entity.id
_entity.type
_entity.pdbx_description
1 polymer ?
#
loop_
_entity_poly.entity_id
_entity_poly.type
_entity_poly.pdbx_seq_one_letter_code
_entity_poly.pdbx_strand_id
1 'polypeptide(L)' 'MPSEQPRTRFLTVAEVADVMRVSKMTVYRLVHSGEMPAVRVGHSFRVPQDALEQYLATSYIEADRLTS' A
#
# COMPACT_ATOMS: atom_id res chain seq x y z
N MET A 1 3.49 -2.89 -27.38
CA MET A 1 3.32 -2.76 -26.96
C MET A 1 3.51 -2.81 -25.94
N PRO A 2 3.76 -3.12 -25.76
CA PRO A 2 3.89 -3.24 -24.56
C PRO A 2 3.74 -2.23 -23.78
N SER A 3 3.79 -1.39 -24.16
CA SER A 3 3.50 -0.38 -23.47
C SER A 3 2.37 -0.60 -22.71
N GLU A 4 1.68 -1.52 -22.98
CA GLU A 4 0.59 -1.78 -22.29
C GLU A 4 0.85 -2.45 -21.07
N GLN A 5 2.00 -2.63 -20.67
CA GLN A 5 2.27 -3.13 -19.44
C GLN A 5 1.60 -2.43 -18.43
N PRO A 6 1.03 -3.06 -17.50
CA PRO A 6 0.42 -2.42 -16.39
C PRO A 6 1.47 -1.59 -15.81
N ARG A 7 1.25 -0.48 -15.52
CA ARG A 7 2.20 0.33 -15.00
C ARG A 7 2.30 0.22 -13.57
N THR A 8 1.90 -0.88 -12.98
CA THR A 8 1.96 -1.06 -11.56
C THR A 8 3.39 -1.03 -11.11
N ARG A 9 3.71 -0.12 -10.26
CA ARG A 9 4.99 -0.08 -9.61
C ARG A 9 4.83 -0.83 -8.31
N PHE A 10 5.93 -1.43 -7.88
CA PHE A 10 5.93 -2.08 -6.58
C PHE A 10 6.76 -1.23 -5.64
N LEU A 11 6.22 -0.96 -4.48
CA LEU A 11 6.86 -0.11 -3.49
C LEU A 11 7.41 -0.96 -2.37
N THR A 12 8.53 -0.54 -1.81
CA THR A 12 9.07 -1.22 -0.64
C THR A 12 8.27 -0.80 0.57
N VAL A 13 8.41 -1.55 1.66
CA VAL A 13 7.76 -1.19 2.90
C VAL A 13 8.20 0.20 3.35
N ALA A 14 9.48 0.53 3.18
CA ALA A 14 9.96 1.85 3.55
C ALA A 14 9.29 2.95 2.74
N GLU A 15 9.10 2.71 1.45
CA GLU A 15 8.45 3.69 0.60
C GLU A 15 6.99 3.86 0.98
N VAL A 16 6.31 2.77 1.28
CA VAL A 16 4.92 2.85 1.70
C VAL A 16 4.81 3.61 3.02
N ALA A 17 5.69 3.31 3.97
CA ALA A 17 5.67 3.98 5.25
C ALA A 17 5.87 5.48 5.07
N ASP A 18 6.75 5.86 4.16
CA ASP A 18 7.01 7.26 3.91
C ASP A 18 5.81 7.95 3.30
N VAL A 19 5.17 7.32 2.34
CA VAL A 19 3.98 7.89 1.70
C VAL A 19 2.85 8.04 2.71
N MET A 20 2.66 7.05 3.56
CA MET A 20 1.57 7.08 4.53
C MET A 20 1.91 7.84 5.79
N ARG A 21 3.17 8.18 5.94
CA ARG A 21 3.65 8.90 7.11
C ARG A 21 3.43 8.08 8.37
N VAL A 22 3.78 6.82 8.29
CA VAL A 22 3.70 5.92 9.44
C VAL A 22 5.01 5.17 9.53
N SER A 23 5.18 4.39 10.60
CA SER A 23 6.40 3.62 10.76
C SER A 23 6.31 2.37 9.90
N LYS A 24 7.47 1.79 9.62
CA LYS A 24 7.52 0.53 8.89
C LYS A 24 6.77 -0.55 9.63
N MET A 25 6.83 -0.53 10.95
CA MET A 25 6.14 -1.52 11.75
C MET A 25 4.64 -1.49 11.46
N THR A 26 4.08 -0.31 11.32
CA THR A 26 2.67 -0.17 11.00
C THR A 26 2.37 -0.79 9.64
N VAL A 27 3.24 -0.57 8.66
CA VAL A 27 3.04 -1.16 7.34
C VAL A 27 3.10 -2.68 7.43
N TYR A 28 4.05 -3.22 8.19
CA TYR A 28 4.13 -4.66 8.35
C TYR A 28 2.86 -5.23 8.98
N ARG A 29 2.29 -4.52 9.94
CA ARG A 29 1.05 -4.95 10.54
C ARG A 29 -0.07 -4.99 9.53
N LEU A 30 -0.16 -3.98 8.69
CA LEU A 30 -1.22 -3.92 7.69
C LEU A 30 -1.08 -5.06 6.68
N VAL A 31 0.15 -5.37 6.31
CA VAL A 31 0.40 -6.46 5.37
C VAL A 31 0.04 -7.79 6.02
N HIS A 32 0.46 -8.00 7.26
CA HIS A 32 0.21 -9.26 7.92
C HIS A 32 -1.26 -9.47 8.27
N SER A 33 -1.98 -8.40 8.51
CA SER A 33 -3.39 -8.52 8.83
C SER A 33 -4.24 -8.71 7.59
N GLY A 34 -3.65 -8.53 6.42
CA GLY A 34 -4.38 -8.66 5.19
C GLY A 34 -5.09 -7.38 4.74
N GLU A 35 -4.92 -6.31 5.48
CA GLU A 35 -5.57 -5.06 5.11
C GLU A 35 -4.88 -4.41 3.93
N MET A 36 -3.60 -4.67 3.73
CA MET A 36 -2.88 -4.11 2.61
C MET A 36 -2.28 -5.25 1.80
N PRO A 37 -2.69 -5.42 0.56
CA PRO A 37 -2.13 -6.48 -0.27
C PRO A 37 -0.66 -6.25 -0.54
N ALA A 38 0.11 -7.31 -0.53
CA ALA A 38 1.53 -7.22 -0.81
C ALA A 38 2.01 -8.55 -1.35
N VAL A 39 3.09 -8.51 -2.11
CA VAL A 39 3.70 -9.74 -2.57
C VAL A 39 5.03 -9.88 -1.88
N ARG A 40 5.42 -11.11 -1.64
CA ARG A 40 6.67 -11.38 -0.99
C ARG A 40 7.74 -11.66 -2.02
N VAL A 41 8.84 -10.95 -1.91
CA VAL A 41 9.94 -11.14 -2.83
C VAL A 41 11.16 -11.43 -1.96
N GLY A 42 11.58 -12.68 -1.91
CA GLY A 42 12.66 -13.07 -1.03
C GLY A 42 12.28 -12.83 0.42
N HIS A 43 13.04 -12.01 1.10
CA HIS A 43 12.75 -11.68 2.49
C HIS A 43 12.02 -10.36 2.63
N SER A 44 11.62 -9.78 1.53
CA SER A 44 11.00 -8.46 1.56
C SER A 44 9.57 -8.52 1.08
N PHE A 45 8.82 -7.50 1.40
CA PHE A 45 7.50 -7.35 0.85
C PHE A 45 7.50 -6.20 -0.13
N ARG A 46 6.67 -6.32 -1.15
CA ARG A 46 6.47 -5.25 -2.12
C ARG A 46 4.99 -5.00 -2.23
N VAL A 47 4.60 -3.74 -2.18
CA VAL A 47 3.19 -3.37 -2.23
C VAL A 47 2.91 -2.78 -3.60
N PRO A 48 1.98 -3.34 -4.36
CA PRO A 48 1.63 -2.74 -5.65
C PRO A 48 1.08 -1.34 -5.42
N GLN A 49 1.48 -0.43 -6.25
CA GLN A 49 1.04 0.95 -6.10
C GLN A 49 -0.48 1.05 -6.17
N ASP A 50 -1.10 0.27 -7.02
CA ASP A 50 -2.55 0.28 -7.13
C ASP A 50 -3.20 -0.09 -5.80
N ALA A 51 -2.64 -1.08 -5.12
CA ALA A 51 -3.18 -1.51 -3.83
C ALA A 51 -3.05 -0.41 -2.80
N LEU A 52 -1.91 0.28 -2.80
CA LEU A 52 -1.71 1.38 -1.87
C LEU A 52 -2.71 2.49 -2.16
N GLU A 53 -2.91 2.81 -3.41
CA GLU A 53 -3.84 3.86 -3.78
C GLU A 53 -5.27 3.51 -3.37
N GLN A 54 -5.65 2.27 -3.54
CA GLN A 54 -6.98 1.85 -3.12
C GLN A 54 -7.14 1.91 -1.62
N TYR A 55 -6.10 1.50 -0.89
CA TYR A 55 -6.15 1.54 0.56
C TYR A 55 -6.30 2.98 1.04
N LEU A 56 -5.54 3.89 0.46
CA LEU A 56 -5.60 5.29 0.86
C LEU A 56 -6.96 5.90 0.50
N ALA A 57 -7.49 5.55 -0.65
CA ALA A 57 -8.79 6.08 -1.07
C ALA A 57 -9.88 5.63 -0.10
N THR A 58 -9.85 4.37 0.31
CA THR A 58 -10.82 3.86 1.25
C THR A 58 -10.68 4.54 2.60
N SER A 59 -9.44 4.74 3.03
CA SER A 59 -9.20 5.40 4.31
C SER A 59 -9.70 6.83 4.30
N TYR A 60 -9.50 7.52 3.20
CA TYR A 60 -10.00 8.89 3.10
C TYR A 60 -11.51 8.93 3.14
N ILE A 61 -12.17 8.01 2.49
CA ILE A 61 -13.61 7.97 2.50
C ILE A 61 -14.13 7.71 3.90
N GLU A 62 -13.49 6.80 4.62
CA GLU A 62 -13.92 6.51 5.97
C GLU A 62 -13.67 7.68 6.90
N ALA A 63 -12.53 8.34 6.76
CA ALA A 63 -12.22 9.49 7.58
C ALA A 63 -13.22 10.61 7.34
N ASP A 64 -13.56 10.83 6.08
CA ASP A 64 -14.52 11.85 5.74
C ASP A 64 -15.87 11.55 6.34
N ARG A 65 -16.28 10.29 6.31
CA ARG A 65 -17.53 9.88 6.87
C ARG A 65 -17.56 10.06 8.38
N LEU A 66 -16.44 9.80 9.01
CA LEU A 66 -16.37 9.94 10.46
C LEU A 66 -16.36 11.38 10.91
N THR A 67 -15.87 12.27 10.08
CA THR A 67 -15.78 13.66 10.47
C THR A 67 -17.00 14.48 10.05
N SER A 68 -17.81 13.95 9.23
CA SER A 68 -18.99 14.73 8.80
C SER A 68 -20.23 14.43 9.62
#